data_1c902ece793f33f9abe8c3cd5f04d469
#
_entry.id   1c902ece793f33f9abe8c3cd5f04d469
#
_cell.length_a   1.000
_cell.length_b   1.000
_cell.length_c   1.000
_cell.angle_alpha   90.00
_cell.angle_beta   90.00
_cell.angle_gamma   90.00
#
_symmetry.space_group_name_H-M   'P 1'
#
loop_
_entity.id
_entity.type
_entity.pdbx_description
1 polymer ?
#
loop_
_entity_poly.entity_id
_entity_poly.type
_entity_poly.pdbx_seq_one_letter_code
_entity_poly.pdbx_strand_id
1 'polypeptide(L)'
;MAIGVVIKRVMKPGDNAKVLLPHIIELRALAVRQPGYISGETFFSLDHPEECLVIGRWTSIEHWQQWKRDVRRIELDGNLEKHLGIKTEYSIYGIGLW
;
A
#
# COMPACT_ATOMS: atom_id res chain seq x y z
N MET A 1 17.86 8.18 5.11
CA MET A 1 16.64 8.89 5.54
C MET A 1 15.49 7.91 5.54
N ALA A 2 14.79 7.80 6.65
CA ALA A 2 13.55 7.04 6.68
C ALA A 2 12.47 7.74 5.83
N ILE A 3 11.59 6.94 5.25
CA ILE A 3 10.56 7.45 4.37
C ILE A 3 9.16 6.95 4.77
N GLY A 4 8.16 7.72 4.38
CA GLY A 4 6.76 7.32 4.39
C GLY A 4 6.27 7.13 2.96
N VAL A 5 5.64 6.00 2.70
CA VAL A 5 5.04 5.69 1.41
C VAL A 5 3.53 5.71 1.58
N VAL A 6 2.87 6.55 0.81
CA VAL A 6 1.41 6.63 0.78
C VAL A 6 0.91 5.91 -0.47
N ILE A 7 0.12 4.88 -0.27
CA ILE A 7 -0.47 4.10 -1.35
C ILE A 7 -1.98 4.36 -1.31
N LYS A 8 -2.47 5.04 -2.33
CA LYS A 8 -3.90 5.32 -2.48
C LYS A 8 -4.50 4.36 -3.50
N ARG A 9 -5.52 3.63 -3.09
CA ARG A 9 -6.27 2.73 -3.96
C ARG A 9 -7.70 3.20 -4.06
N VAL A 10 -8.17 3.38 -5.29
CA VAL A 10 -9.52 3.85 -5.57
C VAL A 10 -10.24 2.80 -6.40
N MET A 11 -11.38 2.36 -5.90
CA MET A 11 -12.28 1.46 -6.62
C MET A 11 -13.29 2.24 -7.45
N LYS A 12 -14.11 1.54 -8.21
CA LYS A 12 -15.20 2.15 -8.97
C LYS A 12 -16.18 2.83 -8.01
N PRO A 13 -16.79 3.96 -8.42
CA PRO A 13 -17.85 4.60 -7.63
C PRO A 13 -18.96 3.60 -7.27
N GLY A 14 -19.39 3.63 -6.03
CA GLY A 14 -20.39 2.72 -5.49
C GLY A 14 -19.84 1.46 -4.84
N ASP A 15 -18.57 1.11 -5.10
CA ASP A 15 -17.90 0.00 -4.43
C ASP A 15 -17.37 0.47 -3.05
N ASN A 16 -17.10 -0.51 -2.18
CA ASN A 16 -16.57 -0.24 -0.85
C ASN A 16 -15.17 -0.80 -0.74
N ALA A 17 -14.20 0.08 -0.47
CA ALA A 17 -12.79 -0.30 -0.38
C ALA A 17 -12.47 -1.31 0.73
N LYS A 18 -13.37 -1.52 1.69
CA LYS A 18 -13.19 -2.53 2.74
C LYS A 18 -13.08 -3.94 2.20
N VAL A 19 -13.56 -4.22 0.99
CA VAL A 19 -13.38 -5.51 0.34
C VAL A 19 -11.91 -5.81 0.02
N LEU A 20 -11.06 -4.79 0.02
CA LEU A 20 -9.62 -4.94 -0.20
C LEU A 20 -8.87 -5.44 1.04
N LEU A 21 -9.50 -5.40 2.21
CA LEU A 21 -8.81 -5.70 3.47
C LEU A 21 -8.11 -7.07 3.49
N PRO A 22 -8.73 -8.18 3.05
CA PRO A 22 -8.03 -9.46 3.01
C PRO A 22 -6.77 -9.42 2.15
N HIS A 23 -6.81 -8.71 1.02
CA HIS A 23 -5.67 -8.57 0.11
C HIS A 23 -4.56 -7.69 0.71
N ILE A 24 -4.96 -6.62 1.40
CA ILE A 24 -4.01 -5.74 2.08
C ILE A 24 -3.31 -6.48 3.22
N ILE A 25 -4.04 -7.31 3.96
CA ILE A 25 -3.48 -8.16 5.02
C ILE A 25 -2.44 -9.12 4.43
N GLU A 26 -2.75 -9.75 3.31
CA GLU A 26 -1.83 -10.66 2.62
C GLU A 26 -0.55 -9.96 2.18
N LEU A 27 -0.67 -8.79 1.55
CA LEU A 27 0.48 -7.96 1.17
C LEU A 27 1.33 -7.56 2.39
N ARG A 28 0.68 -7.14 3.47
CA ARG A 28 1.37 -6.72 4.70
C ARG A 28 2.08 -7.89 5.37
N ALA A 29 1.50 -9.07 5.36
CA ALA A 29 2.14 -10.27 5.91
C ALA A 29 3.48 -10.57 5.24
N LEU A 30 3.62 -10.25 3.95
CA LEU A 30 4.89 -10.35 3.22
C LEU A 30 5.79 -9.14 3.48
N ALA A 31 5.21 -7.94 3.50
CA ALA A 31 5.96 -6.69 3.69
C ALA A 31 6.71 -6.65 5.02
N VAL A 32 6.10 -7.13 6.11
CA VAL A 32 6.72 -7.13 7.45
C VAL A 32 8.00 -7.94 7.52
N ARG A 33 8.20 -8.86 6.58
CA ARG A 33 9.40 -9.71 6.51
C ARG A 33 10.52 -9.08 5.68
N GLN A 34 10.25 -7.95 5.04
CA GLN A 34 11.22 -7.34 4.13
C GLN A 34 12.22 -6.48 4.90
N PRO A 35 13.49 -6.47 4.46
CA PRO A 35 14.48 -5.57 5.04
C PRO A 35 14.01 -4.12 4.97
N GLY A 36 14.18 -3.40 6.06
CA GLY A 36 13.87 -1.98 6.12
C GLY A 36 12.42 -1.63 6.41
N TYR A 37 11.51 -2.60 6.48
CA TYR A 37 10.13 -2.33 6.86
C TYR A 37 10.06 -1.89 8.33
N ILE A 38 9.35 -0.79 8.61
CA ILE A 38 9.17 -0.27 9.96
C ILE A 38 7.74 -0.49 10.43
N SER A 39 6.76 0.02 9.69
CA SER A 39 5.36 -0.04 10.07
C SER A 39 4.44 0.22 8.88
N GLY A 40 3.18 -0.13 9.02
CA GLY A 40 2.16 0.19 8.05
C GLY A 40 0.80 0.30 8.70
N GLU A 41 0.00 1.22 8.17
CA GLU A 41 -1.37 1.45 8.62
C GLU A 41 -2.29 1.53 7.41
N THR A 42 -3.52 1.08 7.58
CA THR A 42 -4.55 1.15 6.54
C THR A 42 -5.69 2.04 7.02
N PHE A 43 -6.08 2.98 6.17
CA PHE A 43 -7.16 3.92 6.41
C PHE A 43 -8.22 3.78 5.32
N PHE A 44 -9.47 3.73 5.73
CA PHE A 44 -10.59 3.78 4.78
C PHE A 44 -11.22 5.16 4.85
N SER A 45 -11.44 5.79 3.68
CA SER A 45 -12.05 7.11 3.63
C SER A 45 -13.48 7.03 4.14
N LEU A 46 -13.85 7.96 5.03
CA LEU A 46 -15.23 8.10 5.50
C LEU A 46 -16.07 8.91 4.53
N ASP A 47 -15.43 9.82 3.77
CA ASP A 47 -16.11 10.67 2.79
C ASP A 47 -16.32 9.95 1.45
N HIS A 48 -15.36 9.09 1.08
CA HIS A 48 -15.37 8.36 -0.18
C HIS A 48 -15.15 6.88 0.08
N PRO A 49 -16.22 6.09 0.32
CA PRO A 49 -16.10 4.68 0.70
C PRO A 49 -15.32 3.80 -0.30
N GLU A 50 -15.17 4.24 -1.55
CA GLU A 50 -14.40 3.57 -2.58
C GLU A 50 -12.88 3.75 -2.44
N GLU A 51 -12.42 4.62 -1.53
CA GLU A 51 -11.00 4.92 -1.36
C GLU A 51 -10.41 4.33 -0.08
N CYS A 52 -9.17 3.86 -0.18
CA CYS A 52 -8.36 3.56 0.99
C CYS A 52 -6.92 4.05 0.82
N LEU A 53 -6.28 4.31 1.95
CA LEU A 53 -4.86 4.65 2.01
C LEU A 53 -4.12 3.60 2.83
N VAL A 54 -2.93 3.26 2.37
CA VAL A 54 -1.95 2.55 3.17
C VAL A 54 -0.75 3.48 3.35
N ILE A 55 -0.34 3.69 4.59
CA ILE A 55 0.85 4.48 4.89
C ILE A 55 1.88 3.52 5.47
N GLY A 56 2.97 3.29 4.73
CA GLY A 56 4.06 2.43 5.14
C GLY A 56 5.30 3.25 5.46
N ARG A 57 6.03 2.85 6.51
CA ARG A 57 7.31 3.47 6.85
C ARG A 57 8.43 2.49 6.60
N TRP A 58 9.50 2.99 5.98
CA TRP A 58 10.67 2.20 5.58
C TRP A 58 11.94 2.94 5.99
N THR A 59 13.00 2.20 6.30
CA THR A 59 14.27 2.81 6.72
C THR A 59 14.95 3.59 5.62
N SER A 60 14.68 3.25 4.34
CA SER A 60 15.24 3.97 3.20
C SER A 60 14.38 3.76 1.96
N ILE A 61 14.56 4.63 0.99
CA ILE A 61 13.89 4.51 -0.31
C ILE A 61 14.33 3.24 -1.05
N GLU A 62 15.58 2.82 -0.89
CA GLU A 62 16.11 1.61 -1.53
C GLU A 62 15.39 0.37 -1.05
N HIS A 63 15.12 0.26 0.25
CA HIS A 63 14.36 -0.86 0.82
C HIS A 63 12.92 -0.89 0.29
N TRP A 64 12.27 0.27 0.20
CA TRP A 64 10.95 0.37 -0.41
C TRP A 64 10.97 -0.06 -1.87
N GLN A 65 11.94 0.41 -2.65
CA GLN A 65 12.05 0.07 -4.06
C GLN A 65 12.30 -1.42 -4.28
N GLN A 66 13.08 -2.08 -3.42
CA GLN A 66 13.28 -3.52 -3.46
C GLN A 66 11.95 -4.25 -3.25
N TRP A 67 11.18 -3.85 -2.25
CA TRP A 67 9.87 -4.44 -1.99
C TRP A 67 8.89 -4.17 -3.14
N LYS A 68 8.87 -2.97 -3.66
CA LYS A 68 8.00 -2.61 -4.79
C LYS A 68 8.27 -3.48 -6.02
N ARG A 69 9.51 -3.90 -6.23
CA ARG A 69 9.92 -4.77 -7.34
C ARG A 69 9.86 -6.26 -7.02
N ASP A 70 9.54 -6.62 -5.80
CA ASP A 70 9.43 -8.05 -5.43
C ASP A 70 8.33 -8.70 -6.26
N VAL A 71 8.64 -9.85 -6.84
CA VAL A 71 7.75 -10.58 -7.74
C VAL A 71 6.42 -10.93 -7.06
N ARG A 72 6.48 -11.32 -5.79
CA ARG A 72 5.27 -11.67 -5.01
C ARG A 72 4.34 -10.48 -4.85
N ARG A 73 4.94 -9.30 -4.58
CA ARG A 73 4.18 -8.05 -4.46
C ARG A 73 3.55 -7.64 -5.79
N ILE A 74 4.31 -7.70 -6.86
CA ILE A 74 3.83 -7.36 -8.21
C ILE A 74 2.66 -8.24 -8.60
N GLU A 75 2.77 -9.54 -8.33
CA GLU A 75 1.71 -10.50 -8.64
C GLU A 75 0.43 -10.22 -7.85
N LEU A 76 0.53 -10.03 -6.53
CA LEU A 76 -0.62 -9.76 -5.68
C LEU A 76 -1.29 -8.42 -6.03
N ASP A 77 -0.49 -7.37 -6.19
CA ASP A 77 -1.00 -6.04 -6.51
C ASP A 77 -1.59 -5.99 -7.93
N GLY A 78 -0.95 -6.68 -8.87
CA GLY A 78 -1.46 -6.82 -10.23
C GLY A 78 -2.80 -7.54 -10.28
N ASN A 79 -3.01 -8.55 -9.46
CA ASN A 79 -4.29 -9.23 -9.35
C ASN A 79 -5.38 -8.28 -8.82
N LEU A 80 -5.07 -7.46 -7.83
CA LEU A 80 -6.00 -6.44 -7.34
C LEU A 80 -6.42 -5.48 -8.44
N GLU A 81 -5.47 -4.92 -9.16
CA GLU A 81 -5.72 -3.97 -10.22
C GLU A 81 -6.53 -4.59 -11.36
N LYS A 82 -6.15 -5.81 -11.77
CA LYS A 82 -6.77 -6.49 -12.89
C LYS A 82 -8.21 -6.95 -12.62
N HIS A 83 -8.45 -7.55 -11.44
CA HIS A 83 -9.75 -8.15 -11.13
C HIS A 83 -10.74 -7.17 -10.52
N LEU A 84 -10.28 -6.19 -9.79
CA LEU A 84 -11.14 -5.25 -9.08
C LEU A 84 -11.20 -3.87 -9.74
N GLY A 85 -10.45 -3.66 -10.81
CA GLY A 85 -10.43 -2.39 -11.53
C GLY A 85 -9.93 -1.24 -10.67
N ILE A 86 -8.96 -1.52 -9.78
CA ILE A 86 -8.43 -0.55 -8.83
C ILE A 86 -7.41 0.34 -9.52
N LYS A 87 -7.50 1.64 -9.23
CA LYS A 87 -6.47 2.61 -9.57
C LYS A 87 -5.59 2.83 -8.36
N THR A 88 -4.27 2.60 -8.50
CA THR A 88 -3.29 2.74 -7.44
C THR A 88 -2.38 3.92 -7.71
N GLU A 89 -2.21 4.79 -6.71
CA GLU A 89 -1.30 5.93 -6.77
C GLU A 89 -0.29 5.83 -5.61
N TYR A 90 0.97 6.15 -5.89
CA TYR A 90 2.06 6.13 -4.92
C TYR A 90 2.61 7.52 -4.71
N SER A 91 2.84 7.89 -3.44
CA SER A 91 3.55 9.11 -3.07
C SER A 91 4.58 8.77 -2.00
N ILE A 92 5.79 9.32 -2.15
CA ILE A 92 6.91 9.02 -1.26
C ILE A 92 7.36 10.31 -0.60
N TYR A 93 7.47 10.28 0.72
CA TYR A 93 7.87 11.42 1.54
C TYR A 93 9.07 11.05 2.41
N GLY A 94 10.05 11.93 2.52
CA GLY A 94 11.08 11.78 3.53
C GLY A 94 10.52 12.14 4.90
N ILE A 95 10.85 11.35 5.92
CA ILE A 95 10.41 11.64 7.28
C ILE A 95 11.40 12.61 7.90
N GLY A 96 10.95 13.85 8.14
CA GLY A 96 11.76 14.89 8.75
C GLY A 96 11.68 14.90 10.28
N LEU A 97 10.53 14.49 10.84
CA LEU A 97 10.29 14.44 12.28
C LEU A 97 9.28 13.34 12.59
N TRP A 98 9.59 12.54 13.59
CA TRP A 98 8.70 11.46 14.04
C TRP A 98 7.74 11.97 15.15
#